data_6711d949a4d698b17a93806ead7d0790
#
_entry.id   6711d949a4d698b17a93806ead7d0790
#
_cell.length_a   1.000
_cell.length_b   1.000
_cell.length_c   1.000
_cell.angle_alpha   90.00
_cell.angle_beta   90.00
_cell.angle_gamma   90.00
#
_symmetry.space_group_name_H-M   'P 1'
#
loop_
_entity.id
_entity.type
_entity.pdbx_description
1 polymer ?
#
loop_
_entity_poly.entity_id
_entity_poly.type
_entity_poly.pdbx_seq_one_letter_code
_entity_poly.pdbx_strand_id
1 'polypeptide(L)'
;KGYFEDREINGINEGLIARVLPSSRRNLADKLLGRRPHSGKWTGWLAEMPPEQKIPCSTRLADRIKVQIADRPFCFKDPRFCYTLAAWRKFAPDAAILCVFRHPEASAASIVKEAERRGGGPDGVGIDPERALRIWRRMYGYVLGVHYPAGGDWLFLHYDQLIEGSAYDSIEQLLEVKVYREFADTRLRRSFPPATVRADTDALYRRLCDLAGFNCE
;
A
#
# COMPACT_ATOMS: atom_id res chain seq x y z
N LYS A 1 12.09 -1.12 -15.26
CA LYS A 1 11.48 -1.31 -13.96
C LYS A 1 10.23 -0.46 -13.85
N GLY A 2 9.05 -1.06 -14.06
CA GLY A 2 7.78 -0.44 -13.80
C GLY A 2 7.31 -0.74 -12.38
N TYR A 3 6.57 0.17 -11.76
CA TYR A 3 5.85 -0.12 -10.51
C TYR A 3 4.59 -0.95 -10.79
N PHE A 4 4.28 -1.23 -12.06
CA PHE A 4 3.06 -1.94 -12.50
C PHE A 4 1.79 -1.35 -11.89
N GLU A 5 1.75 -0.02 -11.77
CA GLU A 5 0.62 0.74 -11.24
C GLU A 5 -0.12 1.42 -12.39
N ASP A 6 -1.42 1.22 -12.43
CA ASP A 6 -2.29 1.91 -13.38
C ASP A 6 -2.56 3.35 -12.93
N ARG A 7 -2.51 4.30 -13.87
CA ARG A 7 -2.68 5.73 -13.57
C ARG A 7 -4.08 6.08 -13.12
N GLU A 8 -5.08 5.39 -13.67
CA GLU A 8 -6.48 5.65 -13.34
C GLU A 8 -6.80 5.11 -11.95
N ILE A 9 -6.32 3.90 -11.63
CA ILE A 9 -6.43 3.31 -10.28
C ILE A 9 -5.75 4.22 -9.26
N ASN A 10 -4.53 4.69 -9.55
CA ASN A 10 -3.83 5.63 -8.68
C ASN A 10 -4.62 6.93 -8.49
N GLY A 11 -5.18 7.50 -9.56
CA GLY A 11 -5.96 8.72 -9.52
C GLY A 11 -7.27 8.58 -8.72
N ILE A 12 -7.92 7.41 -8.77
CA ILE A 12 -9.09 7.10 -7.94
C ILE A 12 -8.68 7.02 -6.47
N ASN A 13 -7.65 6.26 -6.14
CA ASN A 13 -7.19 6.07 -4.78
C ASN A 13 -6.68 7.38 -4.15
N GLU A 14 -5.94 8.20 -4.88
CA GLU A 14 -5.55 9.54 -4.42
C GLU A 14 -6.77 10.43 -4.17
N GLY A 15 -7.77 10.38 -5.05
CA GLY A 15 -9.01 11.12 -4.89
C GLY A 15 -9.81 10.70 -3.66
N LEU A 16 -9.80 9.42 -3.31
CA LEU A 16 -10.42 8.89 -2.08
C LEU A 16 -9.68 9.41 -0.83
N ILE A 17 -8.36 9.29 -0.81
CA ILE A 17 -7.52 9.67 0.33
C ILE A 17 -7.53 11.20 0.54
N ALA A 18 -7.48 11.98 -0.53
CA ALA A 18 -7.47 13.44 -0.46
C ALA A 18 -8.72 14.05 0.23
N ARG A 19 -9.79 13.27 0.38
CA ARG A 19 -11.02 13.72 1.05
C ARG A 19 -10.90 13.72 2.58
N VAL A 20 -9.97 12.97 3.12
CA VAL A 20 -9.79 12.78 4.57
C VAL A 20 -8.45 13.27 5.07
N LEU A 21 -7.48 13.44 4.19
CA LEU A 21 -6.26 14.13 4.56
C LEU A 21 -6.58 15.60 4.87
N PRO A 22 -6.04 16.16 5.96
CA PRO A 22 -6.12 17.59 6.16
C PRO A 22 -5.59 18.26 4.89
N SER A 23 -6.44 19.05 4.24
CA SER A 23 -5.98 19.92 3.15
C SER A 23 -4.79 20.67 3.73
N SER A 24 -3.60 20.46 3.17
CA SER A 24 -2.49 21.37 3.48
C SER A 24 -3.08 22.75 3.25
N ARG A 25 -3.28 23.49 4.35
CA ARG A 25 -3.81 24.86 4.26
C ARG A 25 -2.88 25.55 3.29
N ARG A 26 -3.38 25.81 2.09
CA ARG A 26 -2.67 26.66 1.16
C ARG A 26 -2.43 27.94 1.93
N ASN A 27 -1.19 28.14 2.38
CA ASN A 27 -0.83 29.40 3.00
C ASN A 27 -1.23 30.47 2.00
N LEU A 28 -1.96 31.47 2.47
CA LEU A 28 -2.38 32.61 1.64
C LEU A 28 -1.18 33.17 0.86
N ALA A 29 0.02 33.07 1.44
CA ALA A 29 1.30 33.38 0.84
C ALA A 29 1.62 32.54 -0.43
N ASP A 30 1.33 31.23 -0.47
CA ASP A 30 1.59 30.41 -1.66
C ASP A 30 0.64 30.77 -2.80
N LYS A 31 -0.60 31.19 -2.48
CA LYS A 31 -1.55 31.74 -3.45
C LYS A 31 -1.07 33.09 -4.02
N LEU A 32 -0.56 33.96 -3.17
CA LEU A 32 -0.09 35.30 -3.56
C LEU A 32 1.22 35.26 -4.34
N LEU A 33 2.09 34.29 -4.06
CA LEU A 33 3.38 34.13 -4.73
C LEU A 33 3.34 33.30 -6.00
N GLY A 34 2.14 32.88 -6.46
CA GLY A 34 1.97 32.08 -7.67
C GLY A 34 2.72 30.73 -7.62
N ARG A 35 3.17 30.32 -6.43
CA ARG A 35 3.82 29.03 -6.26
C ARG A 35 2.81 27.94 -6.59
N ARG A 36 3.04 27.24 -7.69
CA ARG A 36 2.27 26.03 -8.02
C ARG A 36 2.42 25.09 -6.82
N PRO A 37 1.31 24.59 -6.25
CA PRO A 37 1.41 23.56 -5.25
C PRO A 37 2.30 22.47 -5.83
N HIS A 38 3.30 22.03 -5.08
CA HIS A 38 4.03 20.82 -5.43
C HIS A 38 2.97 19.79 -5.72
N SER A 39 2.80 19.45 -6.97
CA SER A 39 1.69 18.66 -7.48
C SER A 39 1.70 17.33 -6.73
N GLY A 40 0.74 17.17 -5.86
CA GLY A 40 0.67 16.09 -4.90
C GLY A 40 0.47 14.69 -5.50
N LYS A 41 1.26 14.31 -6.48
CA LYS A 41 1.32 12.93 -7.00
C LYS A 41 1.86 11.90 -6.00
N TRP A 42 2.11 12.34 -4.76
CA TRP A 42 2.84 11.58 -3.75
C TRP A 42 2.06 11.26 -2.50
N THR A 43 0.97 11.99 -2.25
CA THR A 43 0.40 12.13 -0.91
C THR A 43 -0.27 10.87 -0.38
N GLY A 44 -0.86 10.06 -1.25
CA GLY A 44 -1.75 9.02 -0.78
C GLY A 44 -1.04 7.79 -0.18
N TRP A 45 0.04 7.30 -0.78
CA TRP A 45 0.67 6.06 -0.31
C TRP A 45 1.55 6.24 0.94
N LEU A 46 1.93 7.47 1.27
CA LEU A 46 2.64 7.83 2.50
C LEU A 46 1.71 8.46 3.55
N ALA A 47 0.41 8.35 3.36
CA ALA A 47 -0.56 8.86 4.33
C ALA A 47 -0.48 8.07 5.65
N GLU A 48 -0.58 8.79 6.75
CA GLU A 48 -0.62 8.22 8.09
C GLU A 48 -2.06 8.23 8.61
N MET A 49 -2.93 7.37 8.06
CA MET A 49 -4.32 7.34 8.47
C MET A 49 -4.54 6.49 9.71
N PRO A 50 -5.27 6.99 10.71
CA PRO A 50 -5.69 6.19 11.84
C PRO A 50 -6.79 5.20 11.42
N PRO A 51 -6.91 4.02 12.07
CA PRO A 51 -7.92 3.01 11.73
C PRO A 51 -9.37 3.50 11.82
N GLU A 52 -9.64 4.49 12.66
CA GLU A 52 -10.96 5.07 12.87
C GLU A 52 -11.41 5.94 11.68
N GLN A 53 -10.47 6.34 10.84
CA GLN A 53 -10.74 7.24 9.74
C GLN A 53 -11.49 6.53 8.62
N LYS A 54 -12.77 6.80 8.48
CA LYS A 54 -13.57 6.32 7.35
C LYS A 54 -13.28 7.17 6.10
N ILE A 55 -13.10 6.49 4.98
CA ILE A 55 -12.87 7.15 3.68
C ILE A 55 -14.18 7.19 2.89
N PRO A 56 -14.80 8.38 2.72
CA PRO A 56 -16.03 8.49 1.96
C PRO A 56 -15.77 8.35 0.46
N CYS A 57 -16.59 7.54 -0.21
CA CYS A 57 -16.58 7.42 -1.67
C CYS A 57 -17.72 8.28 -2.27
N SER A 58 -17.37 9.28 -3.07
CA SER A 58 -18.37 10.08 -3.79
C SER A 58 -18.90 9.31 -4.99
N THR A 59 -20.10 9.67 -5.46
CA THR A 59 -20.71 9.09 -6.67
C THR A 59 -19.77 9.10 -7.86
N ARG A 60 -19.08 10.22 -8.11
CA ARG A 60 -18.09 10.34 -9.19
C ARG A 60 -16.96 9.32 -9.08
N LEU A 61 -16.41 9.08 -7.87
CA LEU A 61 -15.36 8.09 -7.67
C LEU A 61 -15.92 6.67 -7.76
N ALA A 62 -17.12 6.45 -7.26
CA ALA A 62 -17.82 5.18 -7.39
C ALA A 62 -18.02 4.78 -8.86
N ASP A 63 -18.44 5.72 -9.69
CA ASP A 63 -18.64 5.46 -11.13
C ASP A 63 -17.31 5.17 -11.84
N ARG A 64 -16.24 5.87 -11.49
CA ARG A 64 -14.91 5.55 -12.00
C ARG A 64 -14.46 4.15 -11.57
N ILE A 65 -14.68 3.74 -10.33
CA ILE A 65 -14.39 2.38 -9.86
C ILE A 65 -15.15 1.35 -10.70
N LYS A 66 -16.45 1.54 -10.90
CA LYS A 66 -17.29 0.62 -11.72
C LYS A 66 -16.74 0.44 -13.13
N VAL A 67 -16.27 1.53 -13.75
CA VAL A 67 -15.66 1.46 -15.09
C VAL A 67 -14.40 0.58 -15.07
N GLN A 68 -13.55 0.71 -14.07
CA GLN A 68 -12.30 -0.06 -14.00
C GLN A 68 -12.51 -1.57 -13.78
N ILE A 69 -13.57 -1.94 -13.10
CA ILE A 69 -13.88 -3.36 -12.80
C ILE A 69 -14.86 -3.99 -13.80
N ALA A 70 -15.31 -3.23 -14.80
CA ALA A 70 -16.26 -3.73 -15.81
C ALA A 70 -15.65 -4.83 -16.68
N ASP A 71 -14.37 -4.67 -17.04
CA ASP A 71 -13.63 -5.64 -17.83
C ASP A 71 -12.99 -6.69 -16.91
N ARG A 72 -13.39 -7.94 -17.04
CA ARG A 72 -12.84 -9.07 -16.29
C ARG A 72 -12.06 -10.02 -17.22
N PRO A 73 -10.99 -10.65 -16.73
CA PRO A 73 -10.43 -10.52 -15.39
C PRO A 73 -9.65 -9.21 -15.20
N PHE A 74 -9.61 -8.71 -13.96
CA PHE A 74 -8.78 -7.56 -13.59
C PHE A 74 -7.79 -7.90 -12.48
N CYS A 75 -6.65 -7.23 -12.47
CA CYS A 75 -5.68 -7.27 -11.37
C CYS A 75 -5.10 -5.88 -11.17
N PHE A 76 -5.29 -5.31 -10.00
CA PHE A 76 -4.83 -3.96 -9.68
C PHE A 76 -3.80 -4.01 -8.56
N LYS A 77 -2.73 -3.24 -8.70
CA LYS A 77 -1.70 -3.08 -7.68
C LYS A 77 -1.54 -1.59 -7.35
N ASP A 78 -1.83 -1.24 -6.12
CA ASP A 78 -1.60 0.10 -5.59
C ASP A 78 -1.40 0.03 -4.07
N PRO A 79 -0.31 0.57 -3.49
CA PRO A 79 -0.12 0.59 -2.05
C PRO A 79 -1.22 1.33 -1.28
N ARG A 80 -1.95 2.24 -1.94
CA ARG A 80 -3.07 2.99 -1.34
C ARG A 80 -4.28 2.11 -1.01
N PHE A 81 -4.36 0.91 -1.58
CA PHE A 81 -5.41 -0.05 -1.22
C PHE A 81 -5.39 -0.41 0.27
N CYS A 82 -4.26 -0.28 0.95
CA CYS A 82 -4.23 -0.44 2.40
C CYS A 82 -5.22 0.46 3.14
N TYR A 83 -5.66 1.57 2.53
CA TYR A 83 -6.67 2.48 3.09
C TYR A 83 -7.99 2.47 2.30
N THR A 84 -7.92 2.33 0.97
CA THR A 84 -9.06 2.59 0.08
C THR A 84 -9.86 1.35 -0.30
N LEU A 85 -9.40 0.16 0.05
CA LEU A 85 -9.98 -1.12 -0.36
C LEU A 85 -11.50 -1.23 -0.07
N ALA A 86 -11.97 -0.69 1.07
CA ALA A 86 -13.40 -0.71 1.42
C ALA A 86 -14.30 0.00 0.38
N ALA A 87 -13.78 1.00 -0.35
CA ALA A 87 -14.53 1.66 -1.42
C ALA A 87 -14.67 0.77 -2.65
N TRP A 88 -13.65 -0.01 -2.98
CA TRP A 88 -13.61 -0.92 -4.12
C TRP A 88 -14.43 -2.19 -3.89
N ARG A 89 -14.34 -2.78 -2.70
CA ARG A 89 -15.07 -4.01 -2.34
C ARG A 89 -16.58 -3.90 -2.44
N LYS A 90 -17.13 -2.68 -2.37
CA LYS A 90 -18.57 -2.46 -2.59
C LYS A 90 -19.03 -2.84 -3.99
N PHE A 91 -18.12 -2.82 -4.96
CA PHE A 91 -18.43 -3.06 -6.37
C PHE A 91 -17.77 -4.37 -6.89
N ALA A 92 -16.80 -4.90 -6.18
CA ALA A 92 -16.15 -6.18 -6.47
C ALA A 92 -16.01 -6.99 -5.17
N PRO A 93 -17.11 -7.47 -4.58
CA PRO A 93 -17.08 -8.19 -3.31
C PRO A 93 -16.41 -9.57 -3.43
N ASP A 94 -16.35 -10.12 -4.61
CA ASP A 94 -15.78 -11.41 -4.99
C ASP A 94 -14.29 -11.35 -5.38
N ALA A 95 -13.71 -10.16 -5.36
CA ALA A 95 -12.29 -10.01 -5.70
C ALA A 95 -11.40 -10.58 -4.59
N ALA A 96 -10.46 -11.46 -4.96
CA ALA A 96 -9.42 -11.94 -4.07
C ALA A 96 -8.42 -10.82 -3.73
N ILE A 97 -7.88 -10.85 -2.53
CA ILE A 97 -7.03 -9.80 -1.99
C ILE A 97 -5.68 -10.37 -1.58
N LEU A 98 -4.63 -9.96 -2.28
CA LEU A 98 -3.26 -10.31 -1.94
C LEU A 98 -2.64 -9.18 -1.12
N CYS A 99 -2.30 -9.46 0.13
CA CYS A 99 -1.60 -8.52 1.01
C CYS A 99 -0.12 -8.89 1.07
N VAL A 100 0.69 -8.20 0.28
CA VAL A 100 2.14 -8.38 0.29
C VAL A 100 2.76 -7.46 1.33
N PHE A 101 3.53 -8.02 2.24
CA PHE A 101 4.27 -7.26 3.24
C PHE A 101 5.73 -7.67 3.28
N ARG A 102 6.53 -6.88 3.96
CA ARG A 102 7.96 -7.08 4.12
C ARG A 102 8.38 -6.68 5.52
N HIS A 103 9.57 -7.14 5.93
CA HIS A 103 10.19 -6.71 7.18
C HIS A 103 10.08 -5.18 7.36
N PRO A 104 9.59 -4.69 8.52
CA PRO A 104 9.27 -3.28 8.72
C PRO A 104 10.46 -2.35 8.48
N GLU A 105 11.64 -2.65 9.00
CA GLU A 105 12.85 -1.82 8.83
C GLU A 105 13.33 -1.81 7.38
N ALA A 106 13.24 -2.94 6.67
CA ALA A 106 13.58 -2.99 5.26
C ALA A 106 12.61 -2.16 4.40
N SER A 107 11.33 -2.15 4.77
CA SER A 107 10.31 -1.30 4.16
C SER A 107 10.56 0.18 4.45
N ALA A 108 10.85 0.52 5.71
CA ALA A 108 11.17 1.88 6.13
C ALA A 108 12.40 2.44 5.40
N ALA A 109 13.48 1.67 5.31
CA ALA A 109 14.67 2.08 4.56
C ALA A 109 14.35 2.33 3.07
N SER A 110 13.48 1.52 2.47
CA SER A 110 13.03 1.72 1.09
C SER A 110 12.18 2.98 0.92
N ILE A 111 11.31 3.29 1.88
CA ILE A 111 10.49 4.51 1.90
C ILE A 111 11.38 5.74 1.99
N VAL A 112 12.32 5.77 2.92
CA VAL A 112 13.28 6.88 3.10
C VAL A 112 14.04 7.13 1.80
N LYS A 113 14.66 6.10 1.25
CA LYS A 113 15.43 6.20 -0.01
C LYS A 113 14.60 6.70 -1.18
N GLU A 114 13.35 6.27 -1.29
CA GLU A 114 12.47 6.71 -2.36
C GLU A 114 12.01 8.17 -2.14
N ALA A 115 11.77 8.58 -0.89
CA ALA A 115 11.47 9.97 -0.56
C ALA A 115 12.63 10.90 -0.89
N GLU A 116 13.86 10.53 -0.51
CA GLU A 116 15.08 11.28 -0.85
C GLU A 116 15.24 11.44 -2.37
N ARG A 117 15.09 10.34 -3.12
CA ARG A 117 15.18 10.34 -4.58
C ARG A 117 14.21 11.31 -5.23
N ARG A 118 13.11 11.61 -4.57
CA ARG A 118 12.06 12.46 -5.11
C ARG A 118 12.03 13.87 -4.51
N GLY A 119 12.94 14.22 -3.63
CA GLY A 119 13.04 15.54 -3.04
C GLY A 119 12.19 15.78 -1.80
N GLY A 120 11.84 14.72 -1.09
CA GLY A 120 11.13 14.80 0.17
C GLY A 120 9.80 14.04 0.22
N GLY A 121 9.10 14.12 1.34
CA GLY A 121 7.78 13.53 1.56
C GLY A 121 6.64 14.38 1.00
N PRO A 122 5.38 13.95 1.25
CA PRO A 122 4.16 14.60 0.72
C PRO A 122 4.00 16.07 1.10
N ASP A 123 4.54 16.44 2.22
CA ASP A 123 4.51 17.79 2.80
C ASP A 123 5.77 18.62 2.49
N GLY A 124 6.66 18.09 1.64
CA GLY A 124 7.98 18.68 1.38
C GLY A 124 8.99 18.51 2.51
N VAL A 125 8.60 17.83 3.59
CA VAL A 125 9.47 17.46 4.71
C VAL A 125 10.10 16.11 4.42
N GLY A 126 11.35 15.90 4.83
CA GLY A 126 12.03 14.62 4.73
C GLY A 126 11.27 13.51 5.46
N ILE A 127 11.41 12.29 4.98
CA ILE A 127 10.91 11.10 5.69
C ILE A 127 12.09 10.46 6.38
N ASP A 128 12.14 10.57 7.70
CA ASP A 128 13.10 9.86 8.52
C ASP A 128 12.66 8.39 8.75
N PRO A 129 13.55 7.52 9.23
CA PRO A 129 13.22 6.12 9.50
C PRO A 129 12.05 5.93 10.48
N GLU A 130 11.91 6.81 11.46
CA GLU A 130 10.83 6.74 12.44
C GLU A 130 9.47 7.01 11.80
N ARG A 131 9.38 8.04 10.97
CA ARG A 131 8.19 8.34 10.20
C ARG A 131 7.85 7.22 9.20
N ALA A 132 8.88 6.65 8.55
CA ALA A 132 8.68 5.54 7.63
C ALA A 132 8.10 4.30 8.34
N LEU A 133 8.56 3.98 9.54
CA LEU A 133 8.00 2.90 10.37
C LEU A 133 6.57 3.22 10.83
N ARG A 134 6.26 4.47 11.21
CA ARG A 134 4.88 4.87 11.52
C ARG A 134 3.95 4.68 10.32
N ILE A 135 4.39 5.05 9.11
CA ILE A 135 3.65 4.84 7.86
C ILE A 135 3.38 3.33 7.69
N TRP A 136 4.42 2.49 7.81
CA TRP A 136 4.28 1.04 7.71
C TRP A 136 3.25 0.50 8.71
N ARG A 137 3.34 0.89 9.99
CA ARG A 137 2.38 0.49 11.03
C ARG A 137 0.96 0.94 10.71
N ARG A 138 0.78 2.17 10.22
CA ARG A 138 -0.55 2.69 9.85
C ARG A 138 -1.15 1.91 8.69
N MET A 139 -0.36 1.61 7.66
CA MET A 139 -0.83 0.86 6.50
C MET A 139 -1.32 -0.54 6.90
N TYR A 140 -0.47 -1.34 7.53
CA TYR A 140 -0.85 -2.71 7.90
C TYR A 140 -1.79 -2.77 9.11
N GLY A 141 -1.71 -1.84 10.03
CA GLY A 141 -2.69 -1.69 11.09
C GLY A 141 -4.09 -1.41 10.54
N TYR A 142 -4.20 -0.58 9.50
CA TYR A 142 -5.48 -0.35 8.83
C TYR A 142 -5.97 -1.59 8.07
N VAL A 143 -5.09 -2.30 7.40
CA VAL A 143 -5.43 -3.58 6.73
C VAL A 143 -6.00 -4.57 7.74
N LEU A 144 -5.28 -4.84 8.83
CA LEU A 144 -5.68 -5.84 9.82
C LEU A 144 -6.83 -5.39 10.72
N GLY A 145 -6.97 -4.09 10.99
CA GLY A 145 -8.01 -3.55 11.87
C GLY A 145 -9.32 -3.20 11.16
N VAL A 146 -9.28 -2.92 9.85
CA VAL A 146 -10.45 -2.44 9.11
C VAL A 146 -10.85 -3.38 7.97
N HIS A 147 -9.89 -3.75 7.12
CA HIS A 147 -10.24 -4.49 5.89
C HIS A 147 -10.34 -5.99 6.11
N TYR A 148 -9.39 -6.58 6.81
CA TYR A 148 -9.35 -8.02 7.06
C TYR A 148 -10.57 -8.51 7.88
N PRO A 149 -11.01 -7.85 8.96
CA PRO A 149 -12.20 -8.24 9.69
C PRO A 149 -13.51 -8.14 8.89
N ALA A 150 -13.52 -7.39 7.81
CA ALA A 150 -14.67 -7.30 6.90
C ALA A 150 -14.83 -8.54 6.00
N GLY A 151 -13.96 -9.57 6.16
CA GLY A 151 -14.02 -10.84 5.42
C GLY A 151 -13.47 -10.75 3.99
N GLY A 152 -13.82 -11.73 3.15
CA GLY A 152 -13.34 -11.90 1.77
C GLY A 152 -12.16 -12.87 1.68
N ASP A 153 -11.74 -13.15 0.45
CA ASP A 153 -10.68 -14.12 0.16
C ASP A 153 -9.32 -13.43 0.23
N TRP A 154 -8.60 -13.68 1.31
CA TRP A 154 -7.32 -13.07 1.59
C TRP A 154 -6.18 -14.07 1.46
N LEU A 155 -5.07 -13.62 0.85
CA LEU A 155 -3.77 -14.27 0.91
C LEU A 155 -2.72 -13.27 1.39
N PHE A 156 -2.16 -13.51 2.57
CA PHE A 156 -1.04 -12.75 3.09
C PHE A 156 0.27 -13.37 2.62
N LEU A 157 1.20 -12.55 2.16
CA LEU A 157 2.44 -13.01 1.55
C LEU A 157 3.61 -12.18 2.06
N HIS A 158 4.60 -12.83 2.66
CA HIS A 158 5.85 -12.15 2.92
C HIS A 158 6.65 -11.98 1.62
N TYR A 159 7.31 -10.86 1.48
CA TYR A 159 8.12 -10.54 0.29
C TYR A 159 9.14 -11.65 -0.04
N ASP A 160 9.75 -12.25 0.97
CA ASP A 160 10.75 -13.30 0.76
C ASP A 160 10.12 -14.58 0.19
N GLN A 161 8.90 -14.95 0.59
CA GLN A 161 8.16 -16.08 -0.01
C GLN A 161 7.92 -15.88 -1.52
N LEU A 162 7.69 -14.62 -1.94
CA LEU A 162 7.54 -14.30 -3.37
C LEU A 162 8.86 -14.41 -4.12
N ILE A 163 9.95 -13.92 -3.52
CA ILE A 163 11.28 -13.95 -4.15
C ILE A 163 11.84 -15.37 -4.24
N GLU A 164 11.59 -16.19 -3.23
CA GLU A 164 12.03 -17.57 -3.14
C GLU A 164 11.10 -18.55 -3.87
N GLY A 165 9.89 -18.10 -4.22
CA GLY A 165 8.92 -18.87 -4.97
C GLY A 165 8.02 -19.77 -4.13
N SER A 166 8.17 -19.81 -2.81
CA SER A 166 7.36 -20.67 -1.92
C SER A 166 5.89 -20.26 -1.85
N ALA A 167 5.54 -19.03 -2.26
CA ALA A 167 4.17 -18.53 -2.30
C ALA A 167 3.42 -18.83 -3.61
N TYR A 168 4.08 -19.31 -4.65
CA TYR A 168 3.48 -19.36 -6.00
C TYR A 168 2.30 -20.31 -6.08
N ASP A 169 2.38 -21.49 -5.47
CA ASP A 169 1.30 -22.48 -5.50
C ASP A 169 0.03 -21.94 -4.81
N SER A 170 0.18 -21.22 -3.70
CA SER A 170 -0.95 -20.58 -3.01
C SER A 170 -1.60 -19.47 -3.85
N ILE A 171 -0.79 -18.71 -4.60
CA ILE A 171 -1.30 -17.69 -5.53
C ILE A 171 -2.04 -18.35 -6.70
N GLU A 172 -1.45 -19.41 -7.29
CA GLU A 172 -2.08 -20.16 -8.39
C GLU A 172 -3.41 -20.78 -7.96
N GLN A 173 -3.46 -21.33 -6.73
CA GLN A 173 -4.68 -21.91 -6.17
C GLN A 173 -5.76 -20.88 -5.92
N LEU A 174 -5.42 -19.73 -5.32
CA LEU A 174 -6.40 -18.69 -4.99
C LEU A 174 -6.96 -17.99 -6.23
N LEU A 175 -6.10 -17.70 -7.20
CA LEU A 175 -6.46 -16.89 -8.36
C LEU A 175 -6.82 -17.71 -9.60
N GLU A 176 -6.65 -19.04 -9.55
CA GLU A 176 -6.85 -19.96 -10.68
C GLU A 176 -6.04 -19.54 -11.93
N VAL A 177 -4.82 -19.03 -11.71
CA VAL A 177 -3.91 -18.55 -12.77
C VAL A 177 -2.57 -19.28 -12.68
N LYS A 178 -1.80 -19.23 -13.77
CA LYS A 178 -0.40 -19.68 -13.75
C LYS A 178 0.53 -18.52 -13.44
N VAL A 179 1.38 -18.69 -12.43
CA VAL A 179 2.42 -17.72 -12.09
C VAL A 179 3.64 -17.92 -13.00
N TYR A 180 4.13 -16.83 -13.57
CA TYR A 180 5.39 -16.83 -14.31
C TYR A 180 6.56 -16.86 -13.31
N ARG A 181 7.04 -18.07 -13.03
CA ARG A 181 8.00 -18.36 -11.94
C ARG A 181 9.37 -17.71 -12.12
N GLU A 182 9.75 -17.41 -13.36
CA GLU A 182 11.04 -16.75 -13.68
C GLU A 182 10.99 -15.21 -13.52
N PHE A 183 9.82 -14.65 -13.18
CA PHE A 183 9.67 -13.21 -13.02
C PHE A 183 10.43 -12.66 -11.81
N ALA A 184 10.46 -13.40 -10.73
CA ALA A 184 11.19 -13.03 -9.53
C ALA A 184 12.69 -13.30 -9.71
N ASP A 185 13.49 -12.24 -9.65
CA ASP A 185 14.94 -12.31 -9.73
C ASP A 185 15.56 -11.96 -8.37
N THR A 186 16.07 -12.97 -7.68
CA THR A 186 16.70 -12.84 -6.37
C THR A 186 17.89 -11.87 -6.37
N ARG A 187 18.57 -11.71 -7.51
CA ARG A 187 19.67 -10.74 -7.69
C ARG A 187 19.23 -9.29 -7.58
N LEU A 188 17.93 -9.04 -7.73
CA LEU A 188 17.35 -7.70 -7.57
C LEU A 188 17.03 -7.34 -6.12
N ARG A 189 17.25 -8.25 -5.17
CA ARG A 189 17.11 -7.98 -3.73
C ARG A 189 18.17 -6.96 -3.29
N ARG A 190 17.72 -5.75 -2.96
CA ARG A 190 18.61 -4.60 -2.70
C ARG A 190 18.79 -4.26 -1.24
N SER A 191 18.01 -4.82 -0.36
CA SER A 191 18.05 -4.54 1.07
C SER A 191 17.80 -5.81 1.85
N PHE A 192 18.65 -6.01 2.86
CA PHE A 192 18.52 -7.07 3.82
C PHE A 192 18.02 -6.46 5.12
N PRO A 193 17.01 -7.04 5.76
CA PRO A 193 16.53 -6.55 7.04
C PRO A 193 17.62 -6.76 8.11
N PRO A 194 17.66 -5.91 9.15
CA PRO A 194 18.41 -6.23 10.36
C PRO A 194 17.80 -7.48 11.02
N ALA A 195 18.59 -8.15 11.86
CA ALA A 195 18.14 -9.36 12.55
C ALA A 195 17.03 -9.11 13.59
N THR A 196 16.81 -7.86 13.99
CA THR A 196 15.84 -7.51 15.03
C THR A 196 14.76 -6.57 14.52
N VAL A 197 13.54 -6.84 14.92
CA VAL A 197 12.38 -5.95 14.70
C VAL A 197 12.23 -5.04 15.92
N ARG A 198 11.89 -3.78 15.71
CA ARG A 198 11.63 -2.84 16.82
C ARG A 198 10.37 -3.27 17.58
N ALA A 199 10.41 -3.15 18.90
CA ALA A 199 9.35 -3.61 19.80
C ALA A 199 7.96 -3.00 19.44
N ASP A 200 7.92 -1.78 18.93
CA ASP A 200 6.68 -1.09 18.56
C ASP A 200 6.07 -1.54 17.21
N THR A 201 6.80 -2.33 16.44
CA THR A 201 6.35 -2.94 15.17
C THR A 201 6.23 -4.45 15.24
N ASP A 202 6.85 -5.08 16.24
CA ASP A 202 7.01 -6.54 16.36
C ASP A 202 5.67 -7.28 16.38
N ALA A 203 4.76 -6.90 17.26
CA ALA A 203 3.47 -7.57 17.37
C ALA A 203 2.66 -7.56 16.07
N LEU A 204 2.67 -6.42 15.35
CA LEU A 204 2.00 -6.29 14.05
C LEU A 204 2.69 -7.14 12.98
N TYR A 205 4.03 -7.14 12.96
CA TYR A 205 4.80 -7.92 12.02
C TYR A 205 4.61 -9.43 12.23
N ARG A 206 4.71 -9.91 13.47
CA ARG A 206 4.44 -11.32 13.81
C ARG A 206 3.04 -11.73 13.38
N ARG A 207 2.03 -10.89 13.63
CA ARG A 207 0.66 -11.18 13.19
C ARG A 207 0.54 -11.34 11.66
N LEU A 208 1.25 -10.53 10.90
CA LEU A 208 1.31 -10.65 9.44
C LEU A 208 2.05 -11.94 9.02
N CYS A 209 3.16 -12.28 9.68
CA CYS A 209 3.89 -13.51 9.45
C CYS A 209 3.03 -14.75 9.73
N ASP A 210 2.30 -14.76 10.85
CA ASP A 210 1.36 -15.86 11.19
C ASP A 210 0.32 -16.06 10.08
N LEU A 211 -0.28 -14.97 9.58
CA LEU A 211 -1.27 -15.02 8.50
C LEU A 211 -0.69 -15.49 7.17
N ALA A 212 0.59 -15.26 6.94
CA ALA A 212 1.31 -15.69 5.74
C ALA A 212 1.92 -17.09 5.87
N GLY A 213 1.86 -17.72 7.05
CA GLY A 213 2.61 -18.96 7.31
C GLY A 213 4.12 -18.78 7.13
N PHE A 214 4.64 -17.58 7.44
CA PHE A 214 6.05 -17.22 7.29
C PHE A 214 6.75 -17.22 8.66
N ASN A 215 7.84 -18.00 8.78
CA ASN A 215 8.67 -17.94 9.98
C ASN A 215 9.49 -16.65 9.95
N CYS A 216 9.25 -15.74 10.90
CA CYS A 216 9.93 -14.46 11.02
C CYS A 216 11.04 -14.44 12.11
N GLU A 217 11.43 -15.63 12.63
CA GLU A 217 12.54 -15.77 13.60
C GLU A 217 13.91 -15.63 12.94
#